data_5266c20dd134a07df37096c421d2a2ab
#
_entry.id   5266c20dd134a07df37096c421d2a2ab
#
_cell.length_a   1.000
_cell.length_b   1.000
_cell.length_c   1.000
_cell.angle_alpha   90.00
_cell.angle_beta   90.00
_cell.angle_gamma   90.00
#
_symmetry.space_group_name_H-M   'P 1'
#
loop_
_entity.id
_entity.type
_entity.pdbx_description
1 polymer ?
#
loop_
_entity_poly.entity_id
_entity_poly.type
_entity_poly.pdbx_seq_one_letter_code
_entity_poly.pdbx_strand_id
1 'polypeptide(L)'
;MSARRPVLSALFACASLLAPMVVSAHAHLLVASPADHFRGPAPAHIDMSFSEALLTPVSGAELVLTAMPGMSMGPVKVPVKTSFGDDAKSMSLIPARPLIPGSYRVDWHVVSADTHPRKGSFSFQVQ
;
A
#
# COMPACT_ATOMS: atom_id res chain seq x y z
N MET A 1 33.74 48.80 -52.17
CA MET A 1 32.49 48.95 -51.42
C MET A 1 32.10 47.54 -50.87
N SER A 2 32.30 47.29 -49.63
CA SER A 2 31.95 46.02 -49.01
C SER A 2 30.60 46.17 -48.39
N ALA A 3 29.63 45.42 -48.87
CA ALA A 3 28.33 45.29 -48.23
C ALA A 3 28.44 44.34 -47.03
N ARG A 4 28.36 44.90 -45.87
CA ARG A 4 28.25 44.05 -44.67
C ARG A 4 26.83 43.58 -44.54
N ARG A 5 26.64 42.25 -44.67
CA ARG A 5 25.38 41.62 -44.36
C ARG A 5 25.28 41.43 -42.85
N PRO A 6 24.19 41.84 -42.21
CA PRO A 6 24.01 41.52 -40.82
C PRO A 6 23.74 40.02 -40.69
N VAL A 7 24.55 39.35 -39.88
CA VAL A 7 24.32 37.99 -39.50
C VAL A 7 23.21 38.04 -38.46
N LEU A 8 22.00 37.65 -38.85
CA LEU A 8 20.93 37.38 -37.89
C LEU A 8 21.26 36.10 -37.17
N SER A 9 21.78 36.23 -35.97
CA SER A 9 21.85 35.11 -35.04
C SER A 9 20.45 34.83 -34.56
N ALA A 10 19.84 33.79 -35.12
CA ALA A 10 18.60 33.25 -34.58
C ALA A 10 18.95 32.54 -33.26
N LEU A 11 18.68 33.23 -32.17
CA LEU A 11 18.65 32.58 -30.84
C LEU A 11 17.43 31.66 -30.83
N PHE A 12 17.67 30.36 -31.02
CA PHE A 12 16.70 29.35 -30.71
C PHE A 12 16.66 29.22 -29.18
N ALA A 13 15.74 29.90 -28.55
CA ALA A 13 15.38 29.63 -27.18
C ALA A 13 14.66 28.29 -27.16
N CYS A 14 15.39 27.23 -26.83
CA CYS A 14 14.78 25.98 -26.42
C CYS A 14 14.06 26.24 -25.11
N ALA A 15 12.78 26.61 -25.19
CA ALA A 15 11.89 26.53 -24.05
C ALA A 15 11.68 25.03 -23.76
N SER A 16 12.48 24.49 -22.85
CA SER A 16 12.20 23.18 -22.28
C SER A 16 10.90 23.35 -21.52
N LEU A 17 9.82 22.87 -22.12
CA LEU A 17 8.54 22.67 -21.46
C LEU A 17 8.77 21.54 -20.44
N LEU A 18 9.10 21.94 -19.20
CA LEU A 18 8.98 21.06 -18.05
C LEU A 18 7.48 20.84 -17.84
N ALA A 19 6.94 19.81 -18.51
CA ALA A 19 5.61 19.31 -18.16
C ALA A 19 5.63 18.92 -16.69
N PRO A 20 4.72 19.44 -15.85
CA PRO A 20 4.63 18.97 -14.48
C PRO A 20 4.31 17.49 -14.52
N MET A 21 5.25 16.65 -14.09
CA MET A 21 4.96 15.26 -13.83
C MET A 21 4.04 15.22 -12.63
N VAL A 22 2.77 14.92 -12.88
CA VAL A 22 1.82 14.62 -11.82
C VAL A 22 2.24 13.27 -11.24
N VAL A 23 3.07 13.32 -10.19
CA VAL A 23 3.38 12.13 -9.40
C VAL A 23 2.12 11.83 -8.61
N SER A 24 1.47 10.70 -8.94
CA SER A 24 0.34 10.21 -8.18
C SER A 24 0.82 9.91 -6.75
N ALA A 25 0.34 10.69 -5.76
CA ALA A 25 0.65 10.51 -4.35
C ALA A 25 -0.30 9.53 -3.64
N HIS A 26 -1.03 8.69 -4.40
CA HIS A 26 -1.87 7.64 -3.83
C HIS A 26 -1.02 6.50 -3.30
N ALA A 27 -1.31 6.07 -2.08
CA ALA A 27 -0.66 4.92 -1.49
C ALA A 27 -1.11 3.63 -2.19
N HIS A 28 -0.14 2.82 -2.60
CA HIS A 28 -0.36 1.48 -3.15
C HIS A 28 0.28 0.45 -2.23
N LEU A 29 -0.38 -0.68 -2.04
CA LEU A 29 0.23 -1.82 -1.38
C LEU A 29 1.31 -2.41 -2.29
N LEU A 30 2.56 -2.40 -1.85
CA LEU A 30 3.70 -2.92 -2.60
C LEU A 30 3.98 -4.37 -2.25
N VAL A 31 3.97 -4.70 -0.96
CA VAL A 31 4.32 -6.02 -0.43
C VAL A 31 3.42 -6.34 0.75
N ALA A 32 2.94 -7.57 0.80
CA ALA A 32 2.27 -8.13 1.96
C ALA A 32 2.95 -9.44 2.37
N SER A 33 3.08 -9.67 3.67
CA SER A 33 3.59 -10.91 4.23
C SER A 33 2.67 -11.34 5.38
N PRO A 34 1.95 -12.45 5.29
CA PRO A 34 1.94 -13.40 4.17
C PRO A 34 1.38 -12.76 2.88
N ALA A 35 1.87 -13.22 1.75
CA ALA A 35 1.41 -12.76 0.44
C ALA A 35 -0.03 -13.23 0.17
N ASP A 36 -0.70 -12.55 -0.77
CA ASP A 36 -2.01 -12.98 -1.21
C ASP A 36 -1.99 -14.43 -1.71
N HIS A 37 -2.98 -15.21 -1.30
CA HIS A 37 -3.10 -16.65 -1.57
C HIS A 37 -2.05 -17.55 -0.90
N PHE A 38 -1.28 -17.03 0.04
CA PHE A 38 -0.35 -17.83 0.83
C PHE A 38 -1.08 -18.97 1.56
N ARG A 39 -0.43 -20.12 1.66
CA ARG A 39 -0.86 -21.27 2.46
C ARG A 39 0.32 -21.80 3.25
N GLY A 40 0.16 -21.97 4.54
CA GLY A 40 1.24 -22.47 5.39
C GLY A 40 0.99 -22.24 6.86
N PRO A 41 2.07 -22.27 7.67
CA PRO A 41 1.96 -22.10 9.10
C PRO A 41 1.44 -20.72 9.49
N ALA A 42 0.87 -20.61 10.69
CA ALA A 42 0.36 -19.35 11.22
C ALA A 42 1.46 -18.29 11.29
N PRO A 43 1.30 -17.13 10.63
CA PRO A 43 2.23 -16.01 10.79
C PRO A 43 2.08 -15.40 12.18
N ALA A 44 3.20 -14.94 12.75
CA ALA A 44 3.18 -14.22 14.03
C ALA A 44 2.65 -12.79 13.86
N HIS A 45 2.87 -12.21 12.69
CA HIS A 45 2.36 -10.90 12.30
C HIS A 45 2.07 -10.86 10.80
N ILE A 46 1.27 -9.88 10.45
CA ILE A 46 0.93 -9.59 9.06
C ILE A 46 1.51 -8.23 8.74
N ASP A 47 2.44 -8.18 7.80
CA ASP A 47 3.17 -6.97 7.45
C ASP A 47 2.77 -6.48 6.07
N MET A 48 2.56 -5.18 5.95
CA MET A 48 2.20 -4.51 4.70
C MET A 48 3.12 -3.32 4.47
N SER A 49 3.62 -3.17 3.25
CA SER A 49 4.42 -2.02 2.83
C SER A 49 3.71 -1.25 1.73
N PHE A 50 3.69 0.05 1.85
CA PHE A 50 2.99 0.96 0.94
C PHE A 50 3.97 1.89 0.22
N SER A 51 3.57 2.40 -0.93
CA SER A 51 4.38 3.27 -1.77
C SER A 51 4.58 4.68 -1.20
N GLU A 52 3.68 5.12 -0.32
CA GLU A 52 3.65 6.46 0.23
C GLU A 52 3.50 6.42 1.74
N ALA A 53 3.98 7.47 2.42
CA ALA A 53 3.75 7.62 3.86
C ALA A 53 2.25 7.77 4.17
N LEU A 54 1.80 7.04 5.16
CA LEU A 54 0.40 6.98 5.57
C LEU A 54 0.09 8.03 6.65
N LEU A 55 -1.11 8.56 6.60
CA LEU A 55 -1.68 9.30 7.73
C LEU A 55 -2.18 8.26 8.74
N THR A 56 -1.35 7.95 9.71
CA THR A 56 -1.57 6.83 10.63
C THR A 56 -2.85 6.93 11.45
N PRO A 57 -3.32 8.12 11.88
CA PRO A 57 -4.59 8.21 12.63
C PRO A 57 -5.83 7.76 11.87
N VAL A 58 -5.78 7.77 10.54
CA VAL A 58 -6.92 7.44 9.67
C VAL A 58 -6.64 6.24 8.75
N SER A 59 -5.54 5.54 9.00
CA SER A 59 -5.16 4.34 8.27
C SER A 59 -5.20 3.13 9.21
N GLY A 60 -5.55 1.97 8.68
CA GLY A 60 -5.61 0.75 9.46
C GLY A 60 -5.98 -0.45 8.62
N ALA A 61 -6.18 -1.57 9.29
CA ALA A 61 -6.63 -2.80 8.66
C ALA A 61 -7.35 -3.69 9.67
N GLU A 62 -8.20 -4.57 9.15
CA GLU A 62 -8.90 -5.58 9.92
C GLU A 62 -8.50 -6.98 9.44
N LEU A 63 -8.34 -7.90 10.36
CA LEU A 63 -8.16 -9.31 10.08
C LEU A 63 -9.48 -10.04 10.32
N VAL A 64 -9.90 -10.81 9.33
CA VAL A 64 -11.18 -11.50 9.34
C VAL A 64 -10.96 -12.99 9.09
N LEU A 65 -11.47 -13.84 9.96
CA LEU A 65 -11.55 -15.28 9.74
C LEU A 65 -12.81 -15.55 8.90
N THR A 66 -12.63 -16.10 7.71
CA THR A 66 -13.71 -16.32 6.75
C THR A 66 -14.20 -17.76 6.68
N ALA A 67 -13.36 -18.73 7.04
CA ALA A 67 -13.71 -20.13 7.09
C ALA A 67 -12.76 -20.91 7.99
N MET A 68 -13.25 -22.00 8.57
CA MET A 68 -12.45 -23.00 9.26
C MET A 68 -12.48 -24.32 8.49
N PRO A 69 -11.48 -25.21 8.66
CA PRO A 69 -11.49 -26.50 7.97
C PRO A 69 -12.80 -27.27 8.22
N GLY A 70 -13.45 -27.67 7.11
CA GLY A 70 -14.70 -28.43 7.17
C GLY A 70 -15.92 -27.66 7.68
N MET A 71 -15.81 -26.36 7.89
CA MET A 71 -16.89 -25.52 8.41
C MET A 71 -17.04 -24.26 7.58
N SER A 72 -18.24 -24.03 7.07
CA SER A 72 -18.63 -22.75 6.48
C SER A 72 -19.18 -21.86 7.59
N MET A 73 -18.65 -20.64 7.70
CA MET A 73 -19.06 -19.69 8.73
C MET A 73 -19.11 -18.27 8.17
N GLY A 74 -19.89 -17.41 8.81
CA GLY A 74 -19.86 -15.99 8.53
C GLY A 74 -18.53 -15.37 8.95
N PRO A 75 -18.14 -14.22 8.37
CA PRO A 75 -16.89 -13.56 8.71
C PRO A 75 -16.84 -13.16 10.19
N VAL A 76 -15.71 -13.45 10.84
CA VAL A 76 -15.47 -13.13 12.25
C VAL A 76 -14.21 -12.27 12.36
N LYS A 77 -14.33 -11.10 12.95
CA LYS A 77 -13.17 -10.24 13.20
C LYS A 77 -12.23 -10.90 14.21
N VAL A 78 -10.95 -10.89 13.87
CA VAL A 78 -9.88 -11.40 14.73
C VAL A 78 -9.22 -10.20 15.41
N PRO A 79 -9.15 -10.17 16.75
CA PRO A 79 -8.50 -9.09 17.46
C PRO A 79 -7.02 -8.96 17.09
N VAL A 80 -6.60 -7.78 16.69
CA VAL A 80 -5.22 -7.46 16.32
C VAL A 80 -4.80 -6.12 16.93
N LYS A 81 -3.51 -5.98 17.17
CA LYS A 81 -2.88 -4.71 17.45
C LYS A 81 -2.25 -4.20 16.16
N THR A 82 -2.53 -2.95 15.79
CA THR A 82 -1.95 -2.34 14.61
C THR A 82 -0.76 -1.47 15.02
N SER A 83 0.35 -1.59 14.31
CA SER A 83 1.51 -0.72 14.46
C SER A 83 2.00 -0.23 13.10
N PHE A 84 2.73 0.89 13.10
CA PHE A 84 3.28 1.51 11.90
C PHE A 84 4.79 1.64 12.05
N GLY A 85 5.51 1.54 10.92
CA GLY A 85 6.94 1.82 10.89
C GLY A 85 7.23 3.30 11.08
N ASP A 86 8.49 3.64 11.39
CA ASP A 86 8.93 5.01 11.67
C ASP A 86 8.76 5.95 10.48
N ASP A 87 8.87 5.42 9.25
CA ASP A 87 8.63 6.17 8.01
C ASP A 87 7.15 6.28 7.63
N ALA A 88 6.25 5.68 8.41
CA ALA A 88 4.82 5.59 8.16
C ALA A 88 4.44 4.90 6.83
N LYS A 89 5.37 4.15 6.20
CA LYS A 89 5.13 3.41 4.96
C LYS A 89 4.82 1.94 5.17
N SER A 90 4.89 1.46 6.39
CA SER A 90 4.59 0.08 6.74
C SER A 90 3.54 0.00 7.83
N MET A 91 2.74 -1.04 7.77
CA MET A 91 1.71 -1.36 8.75
C MET A 91 1.83 -2.83 9.12
N SER A 92 1.79 -3.12 10.40
CA SER A 92 1.82 -4.48 10.92
C SER A 92 0.60 -4.77 11.76
N LEU A 93 -0.02 -5.92 11.54
CA LEU A 93 -1.07 -6.45 12.39
C LEU A 93 -0.50 -7.56 13.25
N ILE A 94 -0.68 -7.45 14.55
CA ILE A 94 -0.21 -8.44 15.51
C ILE A 94 -1.44 -9.07 16.15
N PRO A 95 -1.77 -10.34 15.79
CA PRO A 95 -2.90 -11.04 16.42
C PRO A 95 -2.74 -11.13 17.93
N ALA A 96 -3.83 -10.90 18.66
CA ALA A 96 -3.83 -10.99 20.12
C ALA A 96 -3.55 -12.42 20.61
N ARG A 97 -3.82 -13.43 19.79
CA ARG A 97 -3.56 -14.86 20.03
C ARG A 97 -3.02 -15.49 18.75
N PRO A 98 -2.28 -16.61 18.86
CA PRO A 98 -1.87 -17.36 17.69
C PRO A 98 -3.05 -17.69 16.78
N LEU A 99 -2.89 -17.52 15.47
CA LEU A 99 -3.94 -17.82 14.51
C LEU A 99 -4.16 -19.33 14.43
N ILE A 100 -5.42 -19.72 14.44
CA ILE A 100 -5.84 -21.11 14.26
C ILE A 100 -5.92 -21.47 12.77
N PRO A 101 -5.88 -22.78 12.41
CA PRO A 101 -6.11 -23.19 11.04
C PRO A 101 -7.42 -22.64 10.47
N GLY A 102 -7.36 -22.09 9.26
CA GLY A 102 -8.52 -21.49 8.62
C GLY A 102 -8.13 -20.55 7.48
N SER A 103 -9.13 -19.96 6.89
CA SER A 103 -8.98 -18.95 5.83
C SER A 103 -9.18 -17.56 6.43
N TYR A 104 -8.28 -16.66 6.08
CA TYR A 104 -8.26 -15.28 6.59
C TYR A 104 -8.25 -14.28 5.46
N ARG A 105 -8.85 -13.12 5.71
CA ARG A 105 -8.81 -11.97 4.82
C ARG A 105 -8.33 -10.76 5.61
N VAL A 106 -7.43 -10.00 5.03
CA VAL A 106 -7.04 -8.68 5.52
C VAL A 106 -7.73 -7.63 4.71
N ASP A 107 -8.52 -6.79 5.37
CA ASP A 107 -9.15 -5.62 4.77
C ASP A 107 -8.41 -4.38 5.24
N TRP A 108 -7.69 -3.71 4.35
CA TRP A 108 -6.94 -2.53 4.70
C TRP A 108 -7.55 -1.26 4.11
N HIS A 109 -7.37 -0.15 4.81
CA HIS A 109 -7.75 1.19 4.37
C HIS A 109 -6.63 2.15 4.75
N VAL A 110 -6.20 2.95 3.82
CA VAL A 110 -5.09 3.87 4.01
C VAL A 110 -5.38 5.22 3.38
N VAL A 111 -4.84 6.24 4.00
CA VAL A 111 -4.88 7.62 3.49
C VAL A 111 -3.46 8.14 3.48
N SER A 112 -3.00 8.65 2.36
CA SER A 112 -1.70 9.29 2.23
C SER A 112 -1.81 10.82 2.30
N ALA A 113 -0.69 11.52 2.17
CA ALA A 113 -0.64 12.98 2.31
C ALA A 113 -1.53 13.75 1.32
N ASP A 114 -1.90 13.13 0.20
CA ASP A 114 -2.84 13.68 -0.77
C ASP A 114 -4.31 13.62 -0.31
N THR A 115 -4.56 13.02 0.87
CA THR A 115 -5.87 12.86 1.53
C THR A 115 -6.88 11.98 0.79
N HIS A 116 -6.47 11.26 -0.27
CA HIS A 116 -7.35 10.32 -0.97
C HIS A 116 -7.30 8.94 -0.32
N PRO A 117 -8.45 8.41 0.15
CA PRO A 117 -8.50 7.08 0.74
C PRO A 117 -8.35 5.98 -0.31
N ARG A 118 -7.66 4.91 0.07
CA ARG A 118 -7.51 3.68 -0.70
C ARG A 118 -7.87 2.49 0.17
N LYS A 119 -8.51 1.52 -0.43
CA LYS A 119 -8.89 0.26 0.21
C LYS A 119 -8.44 -0.91 -0.63
N GLY A 120 -8.18 -2.01 0.03
CA GLY A 120 -7.91 -3.27 -0.63
C GLY A 120 -8.02 -4.43 0.33
N SER A 121 -7.84 -5.61 -0.20
CA SER A 121 -7.85 -6.84 0.59
C SER A 121 -6.93 -7.87 -0.02
N PHE A 122 -6.46 -8.77 0.82
CA PHE A 122 -5.79 -10.00 0.41
C PHE A 122 -6.13 -11.11 1.38
N SER A 123 -5.95 -12.36 0.95
CA SER A 123 -6.35 -13.53 1.70
C SER A 123 -5.22 -14.53 1.80
N PHE A 124 -5.21 -15.30 2.89
CA PHE A 124 -4.27 -16.38 3.11
C PHE A 124 -4.92 -17.51 3.91
N GLN A 125 -4.28 -18.67 3.93
CA GLN A 125 -4.74 -19.82 4.69
C GLN A 125 -3.67 -20.28 5.67
N VAL A 126 -4.12 -20.53 6.91
CA VAL A 126 -3.32 -21.17 7.94
C VAL A 126 -3.66 -22.66 7.95
N GLN A 127 -2.64 -23.47 7.86
CA GLN A 127 -2.75 -24.94 7.87
C GLN A 127 -2.29 -25.53 9.20
#